data_0d5bdc46ea95be3300a75befa12bec36
#
_entry.id   0d5bdc46ea95be3300a75befa12bec36
#
_cell.length_a   1.000
_cell.length_b   1.000
_cell.length_c   1.000
_cell.angle_alpha   90.00
_cell.angle_beta   90.00
_cell.angle_gamma   90.00
#
_symmetry.space_group_name_H-M   'P 1'
#
loop_
_entity.id
_entity.type
_entity.pdbx_description
1 polymer ?
#
loop_
_entity_poly.entity_id
_entity_poly.type
_entity_poly.pdbx_seq_one_letter_code
_entity_poly.pdbx_strand_id
1 'polypeptide(L)'
;MYDTILVPTDGSEEAEAAARHGLNLATAFGSQIHLLSVVDHRSYSSALTDLGPAVGEQREVFEQQAAEAVDRLEALLSDSSVTSHTADQHGIPHEAVQSYVAEHDIDLVSMGTHGRTGLDRLLLGSVTERVVRTSDAPVLTTRHESDDRSSYDRILIPTDGSESATAAIDHAIAIAERFDATVHALSVVDASAAAGAYDAGPGLPDILDSLEEGCERAVAAVEGECENRDVNVVADIVQGTPYRAIRTYVDNEGIDLISMGTHGRTGLERYLIGSVTERTVRTSEVPVLTVR
;
A
#
# COMPACT_ATOMS: atom_id res chain seq x y z
N MET A 1 -14.07 2.45 -10.35
CA MET A 1 -12.90 1.63 -9.99
C MET A 1 -12.88 1.36 -8.50
N TYR A 2 -13.07 2.34 -7.68
CA TYR A 2 -13.18 2.17 -6.24
C TYR A 2 -14.58 2.60 -5.80
N ASP A 3 -15.50 1.66 -5.66
CA ASP A 3 -16.86 1.94 -5.20
C ASP A 3 -16.95 1.79 -3.68
N THR A 4 -16.14 0.89 -3.12
CA THR A 4 -16.11 0.61 -1.68
C THR A 4 -14.67 0.54 -1.14
N ILE A 5 -14.36 1.39 -0.16
CA ILE A 5 -13.03 1.47 0.47
C ILE A 5 -13.12 0.98 1.92
N LEU A 6 -12.27 0.02 2.29
CA LEU A 6 -12.14 -0.47 3.67
C LEU A 6 -11.02 0.26 4.40
N VAL A 7 -11.29 0.73 5.60
CA VAL A 7 -10.33 1.31 6.53
C VAL A 7 -10.32 0.49 7.82
N PRO A 8 -9.44 -0.50 7.95
CA PRO A 8 -9.24 -1.19 9.22
C PRO A 8 -8.57 -0.25 10.23
N THR A 9 -9.06 -0.27 11.46
CA THR A 9 -8.51 0.57 12.53
C THR A 9 -8.24 -0.21 13.82
N ASP A 10 -7.15 0.12 14.47
CA ASP A 10 -6.84 -0.25 15.85
C ASP A 10 -6.79 0.99 16.76
N GLY A 11 -7.11 2.17 16.23
CA GLY A 11 -7.08 3.45 16.90
C GLY A 11 -5.68 4.06 17.00
N SER A 12 -4.71 3.61 16.20
CA SER A 12 -3.39 4.24 16.07
C SER A 12 -3.47 5.51 15.21
N GLU A 13 -2.46 6.37 15.32
CA GLU A 13 -2.31 7.58 14.50
C GLU A 13 -2.10 7.22 13.02
N GLU A 14 -1.45 6.10 12.74
CA GLU A 14 -1.29 5.57 11.39
C GLU A 14 -2.63 5.11 10.78
N ALA A 15 -3.54 4.55 11.58
CA ALA A 15 -4.88 4.21 11.11
C ALA A 15 -5.70 5.46 10.81
N GLU A 16 -5.53 6.54 11.59
CA GLU A 16 -6.15 7.84 11.30
C GLU A 16 -5.59 8.48 10.02
N ALA A 17 -4.26 8.41 9.80
CA ALA A 17 -3.64 8.85 8.55
C ALA A 17 -4.19 8.06 7.35
N ALA A 18 -4.32 6.74 7.49
CA ALA A 18 -4.92 5.89 6.47
C ALA A 18 -6.38 6.27 6.17
N ALA A 19 -7.14 6.61 7.21
CA ALA A 19 -8.53 7.07 7.04
C ALA A 19 -8.61 8.38 6.26
N ARG A 20 -7.70 9.34 6.48
CA ARG A 20 -7.65 10.59 5.69
C ARG A 20 -7.37 10.32 4.23
N HIS A 21 -6.39 9.47 3.91
CA HIS A 21 -6.10 9.09 2.53
C HIS A 21 -7.26 8.31 1.89
N GLY A 22 -7.88 7.39 2.65
CA GLY A 22 -9.10 6.69 2.22
C GLY A 22 -10.25 7.65 1.92
N LEU A 23 -10.44 8.68 2.76
CA LEU A 23 -11.45 9.72 2.57
C LEU A 23 -11.19 10.57 1.31
N ASN A 24 -9.92 10.94 1.05
CA ASN A 24 -9.55 11.66 -0.15
C ASN A 24 -9.91 10.87 -1.41
N LEU A 25 -9.55 9.60 -1.44
CA LEU A 25 -9.91 8.72 -2.55
C LEU A 25 -11.42 8.52 -2.66
N ALA A 26 -12.10 8.27 -1.54
CA ALA A 26 -13.56 8.12 -1.54
C ALA A 26 -14.27 9.36 -2.06
N THR A 27 -13.80 10.55 -1.71
CA THR A 27 -14.34 11.82 -2.20
C THR A 27 -14.13 11.96 -3.71
N ALA A 28 -12.92 11.65 -4.20
CA ALA A 28 -12.58 11.76 -5.61
C ALA A 28 -13.32 10.75 -6.50
N PHE A 29 -13.56 9.54 -6.00
CA PHE A 29 -14.22 8.47 -6.76
C PHE A 29 -15.73 8.40 -6.50
N GLY A 30 -16.26 9.07 -5.47
CA GLY A 30 -17.64 8.94 -5.03
C GLY A 30 -17.94 7.62 -4.33
N SER A 31 -16.94 7.07 -3.63
CA SER A 31 -16.99 5.79 -2.96
C SER A 31 -17.70 5.87 -1.61
N GLN A 32 -18.14 4.72 -1.10
CA GLN A 32 -18.45 4.54 0.32
C GLN A 32 -17.24 4.04 1.11
N ILE A 33 -17.20 4.33 2.42
CA ILE A 33 -16.13 3.88 3.33
C ILE A 33 -16.70 2.89 4.34
N HIS A 34 -16.00 1.78 4.51
CA HIS A 34 -16.24 0.84 5.59
C HIS A 34 -15.12 0.99 6.64
N LEU A 35 -15.51 1.30 7.87
CA LEU A 35 -14.62 1.36 9.02
C LEU A 35 -14.71 0.05 9.78
N LEU A 36 -13.60 -0.69 9.90
CA LEU A 36 -13.57 -2.00 10.54
C LEU A 36 -12.64 -1.99 11.74
N SER A 37 -13.17 -2.29 12.92
CA SER A 37 -12.35 -2.64 14.08
C SER A 37 -12.37 -4.15 14.32
N VAL A 38 -11.23 -4.69 14.73
CA VAL A 38 -11.11 -6.13 15.02
C VAL A 38 -10.56 -6.34 16.43
N VAL A 39 -11.38 -6.94 17.28
CA VAL A 39 -10.97 -7.37 18.62
C VAL A 39 -10.18 -8.68 18.52
N ASP A 40 -8.86 -8.59 18.70
CA ASP A 40 -7.99 -9.77 18.64
C ASP A 40 -8.17 -10.67 19.88
N HIS A 41 -8.84 -11.79 19.69
CA HIS A 41 -9.11 -12.74 20.78
C HIS A 41 -7.84 -13.38 21.36
N ARG A 42 -6.71 -13.35 20.66
CA ARG A 42 -5.42 -13.85 21.17
C ARG A 42 -4.86 -12.96 22.28
N SER A 43 -5.19 -11.67 22.24
CA SER A 43 -4.74 -10.69 23.23
C SER A 43 -5.28 -10.98 24.64
N TYR A 44 -6.48 -11.59 24.74
CA TYR A 44 -7.06 -11.98 26.04
C TYR A 44 -7.03 -13.50 26.30
N SER A 45 -6.87 -14.35 25.28
CA SER A 45 -6.76 -15.79 25.47
C SER A 45 -5.42 -16.24 26.08
N SER A 46 -4.35 -15.49 25.87
CA SER A 46 -3.06 -15.74 26.52
C SER A 46 -3.09 -15.47 28.04
N ALA A 47 -4.01 -14.63 28.50
CA ALA A 47 -4.27 -14.39 29.93
C ALA A 47 -5.16 -15.45 30.58
N LEU A 48 -5.80 -16.32 29.78
CA LEU A 48 -6.77 -17.33 30.26
C LEU A 48 -6.19 -18.49 31.10
N THR A 49 -4.86 -18.67 31.04
CA THR A 49 -4.25 -19.81 31.74
C THR A 49 -4.18 -19.67 33.26
N ASP A 50 -4.34 -18.44 33.84
CA ASP A 50 -4.11 -18.22 35.26
C ASP A 50 -5.14 -17.33 36.03
N LEU A 51 -6.14 -16.71 35.39
CA LEU A 51 -6.96 -15.69 36.05
C LEU A 51 -8.46 -15.79 35.71
N GLY A 52 -9.26 -16.48 36.50
CA GLY A 52 -10.70 -16.67 36.41
C GLY A 52 -11.57 -15.43 36.02
N PRO A 53 -12.30 -14.73 36.91
CA PRO A 53 -13.27 -13.67 36.54
C PRO A 53 -12.72 -12.45 35.81
N ALA A 54 -11.41 -12.20 35.87
CA ALA A 54 -10.74 -11.06 35.23
C ALA A 54 -10.78 -11.07 33.66
N VAL A 55 -11.16 -12.18 33.06
CA VAL A 55 -11.25 -12.32 31.58
C VAL A 55 -12.41 -11.52 31.01
N GLY A 56 -13.55 -11.49 31.74
CA GLY A 56 -14.71 -10.69 31.28
C GLY A 56 -14.42 -9.18 31.26
N GLU A 57 -13.77 -8.68 32.30
CA GLU A 57 -13.40 -7.27 32.40
C GLU A 57 -12.37 -6.86 31.32
N GLN A 58 -11.40 -7.72 31.01
CA GLN A 58 -10.44 -7.47 29.94
C GLN A 58 -11.10 -7.43 28.55
N ARG A 59 -12.03 -8.33 28.28
CA ARG A 59 -12.78 -8.36 27.03
C ARG A 59 -13.54 -7.05 26.83
N GLU A 60 -14.28 -6.59 27.85
CA GLU A 60 -15.01 -5.32 27.81
C GLU A 60 -14.09 -4.11 27.50
N VAL A 61 -12.88 -4.10 28.07
CA VAL A 61 -11.89 -3.05 27.79
C VAL A 61 -11.46 -3.06 26.32
N PHE A 62 -11.21 -4.23 25.71
CA PHE A 62 -10.82 -4.32 24.29
C PHE A 62 -11.99 -3.96 23.36
N GLU A 63 -13.21 -4.37 23.69
CA GLU A 63 -14.42 -4.00 22.95
C GLU A 63 -14.66 -2.48 23.02
N GLN A 64 -14.49 -1.87 24.18
CA GLN A 64 -14.59 -0.42 24.34
C GLN A 64 -13.50 0.31 23.53
N GLN A 65 -12.26 -0.16 23.57
CA GLN A 65 -11.17 0.44 22.77
C GLN A 65 -11.41 0.32 21.27
N ALA A 66 -12.01 -0.77 20.82
CA ALA A 66 -12.38 -0.99 19.43
C ALA A 66 -13.47 0.00 19.01
N ALA A 67 -14.52 0.17 19.82
CA ALA A 67 -15.58 1.15 19.58
C ALA A 67 -15.03 2.59 19.53
N GLU A 68 -14.21 2.98 20.53
CA GLU A 68 -13.57 4.32 20.56
C GLU A 68 -12.67 4.58 19.34
N ALA A 69 -12.05 3.53 18.77
CA ALA A 69 -11.25 3.66 17.56
C ALA A 69 -12.12 3.97 16.34
N VAL A 70 -13.26 3.30 16.21
CA VAL A 70 -14.24 3.54 15.14
C VAL A 70 -14.86 4.94 15.29
N ASP A 71 -15.30 5.30 16.51
CA ASP A 71 -15.92 6.62 16.80
C ASP A 71 -15.01 7.78 16.39
N ARG A 72 -13.69 7.65 16.60
CA ARG A 72 -12.70 8.66 16.18
C ARG A 72 -12.63 8.80 14.67
N LEU A 73 -12.68 7.69 13.93
CA LEU A 73 -12.70 7.74 12.47
C LEU A 73 -14.04 8.27 11.95
N GLU A 74 -15.16 7.91 12.54
CA GLU A 74 -16.45 8.50 12.19
C GLU A 74 -16.47 10.02 12.39
N ALA A 75 -15.91 10.50 13.50
CA ALA A 75 -15.77 11.92 13.74
C ALA A 75 -14.90 12.63 12.66
N LEU A 76 -13.84 11.96 12.19
CA LEU A 76 -13.00 12.46 11.09
C LEU A 76 -13.77 12.55 9.76
N LEU A 77 -14.68 11.62 9.52
CA LEU A 77 -15.49 11.60 8.30
C LEU A 77 -16.74 12.49 8.38
N SER A 78 -17.13 12.97 9.57
CA SER A 78 -18.42 13.64 9.82
C SER A 78 -18.69 14.89 8.98
N ASP A 79 -17.62 15.63 8.62
CA ASP A 79 -17.70 16.84 7.79
C ASP A 79 -17.69 16.55 6.28
N SER A 80 -17.59 15.28 5.89
CA SER A 80 -17.59 14.85 4.49
C SER A 80 -18.98 14.45 4.01
N SER A 81 -19.17 14.41 2.69
CA SER A 81 -20.38 13.86 2.05
C SER A 81 -20.28 12.35 1.77
N VAL A 82 -19.21 11.71 2.23
CA VAL A 82 -18.95 10.29 1.99
C VAL A 82 -19.82 9.42 2.91
N THR A 83 -20.49 8.44 2.35
CA THR A 83 -21.26 7.46 3.15
C THR A 83 -20.29 6.54 3.88
N SER A 84 -20.44 6.43 5.21
CA SER A 84 -19.65 5.50 6.02
C SER A 84 -20.50 4.37 6.62
N HIS A 85 -19.88 3.20 6.74
CA HIS A 85 -20.42 2.03 7.43
C HIS A 85 -19.41 1.57 8.47
N THR A 86 -19.88 1.27 9.67
CA THR A 86 -19.04 0.77 10.77
C THR A 86 -19.29 -0.69 11.04
N ALA A 87 -18.23 -1.43 11.35
CA ALA A 87 -18.32 -2.83 11.72
C ALA A 87 -17.27 -3.17 12.78
N ASP A 88 -17.68 -4.02 13.72
CA ASP A 88 -16.80 -4.64 14.70
C ASP A 88 -16.76 -6.14 14.46
N GLN A 89 -15.57 -6.70 14.44
CA GLN A 89 -15.36 -8.15 14.32
C GLN A 89 -14.48 -8.69 15.43
N HIS A 90 -14.63 -9.97 15.72
CA HIS A 90 -13.78 -10.70 16.65
C HIS A 90 -12.98 -11.75 15.90
N GLY A 91 -11.68 -11.81 16.12
CA GLY A 91 -10.87 -12.81 15.44
C GLY A 91 -9.40 -12.44 15.32
N ILE A 92 -8.76 -13.05 14.34
CA ILE A 92 -7.38 -12.71 13.97
C ILE A 92 -7.46 -11.52 12.98
N PRO A 93 -6.86 -10.36 13.28
CA PRO A 93 -7.12 -9.14 12.52
C PRO A 93 -6.93 -9.25 11.01
N HIS A 94 -5.84 -9.84 10.52
CA HIS A 94 -5.63 -9.97 9.08
C HIS A 94 -6.61 -10.93 8.40
N GLU A 95 -7.09 -11.97 9.10
CA GLU A 95 -8.11 -12.90 8.58
C GLU A 95 -9.48 -12.22 8.52
N ALA A 96 -9.83 -11.46 9.58
CA ALA A 96 -11.05 -10.68 9.61
C ALA A 96 -11.10 -9.62 8.50
N VAL A 97 -10.00 -8.89 8.26
CA VAL A 97 -9.88 -7.95 7.15
C VAL A 97 -10.09 -8.65 5.81
N GLN A 98 -9.47 -9.81 5.58
CA GLN A 98 -9.62 -10.56 4.32
C GLN A 98 -11.04 -11.08 4.11
N SER A 99 -11.65 -11.65 5.15
CA SER A 99 -13.04 -12.10 5.08
C SER A 99 -13.97 -10.93 4.75
N TYR A 100 -13.74 -9.78 5.40
CA TYR A 100 -14.54 -8.57 5.17
C TYR A 100 -14.38 -8.04 3.73
N VAL A 101 -13.17 -8.06 3.18
CA VAL A 101 -12.90 -7.70 1.79
C VAL A 101 -13.72 -8.56 0.83
N ALA A 102 -13.74 -9.87 1.05
CA ALA A 102 -14.47 -10.81 0.19
C ALA A 102 -16.00 -10.75 0.37
N GLU A 103 -16.48 -10.51 1.60
CA GLU A 103 -17.91 -10.48 1.93
C GLU A 103 -18.63 -9.20 1.49
N HIS A 104 -17.88 -8.09 1.37
CA HIS A 104 -18.42 -6.76 1.08
C HIS A 104 -17.94 -6.18 -0.25
N ASP A 105 -17.33 -6.99 -1.12
CA ASP A 105 -16.82 -6.57 -2.43
C ASP A 105 -15.96 -5.29 -2.33
N ILE A 106 -14.99 -5.29 -1.40
CA ILE A 106 -14.11 -4.14 -1.18
C ILE A 106 -13.13 -3.98 -2.33
N ASP A 107 -13.06 -2.79 -2.91
CA ASP A 107 -12.21 -2.46 -4.06
C ASP A 107 -10.82 -1.93 -3.66
N LEU A 108 -10.70 -1.41 -2.43
CA LEU A 108 -9.45 -0.85 -1.90
C LEU A 108 -9.41 -0.99 -0.38
N VAL A 109 -8.27 -1.40 0.16
CA VAL A 109 -8.00 -1.34 1.61
C VAL A 109 -7.03 -0.19 1.88
N SER A 110 -7.40 0.76 2.76
CA SER A 110 -6.51 1.82 3.24
C SER A 110 -6.15 1.57 4.68
N MET A 111 -4.86 1.35 4.98
CA MET A 111 -4.43 0.97 6.33
C MET A 111 -3.06 1.53 6.70
N GLY A 112 -2.84 1.71 8.00
CA GLY A 112 -1.55 2.14 8.54
C GLY A 112 -0.46 1.08 8.37
N THR A 113 0.80 1.50 8.22
CA THR A 113 1.95 0.58 8.17
C THR A 113 2.23 -0.07 9.51
N HIS A 114 1.85 0.57 10.63
CA HIS A 114 2.01 0.10 12.00
C HIS A 114 0.71 0.25 12.78
N GLY A 115 0.60 -0.44 13.91
CA GLY A 115 -0.47 -0.27 14.88
C GLY A 115 0.07 0.22 16.22
N ARG A 116 -0.78 0.19 17.27
CA ARG A 116 -0.48 0.66 18.64
C ARG A 116 0.83 0.15 19.25
N THR A 117 1.34 -0.99 18.82
CA THR A 117 2.55 -1.59 19.36
C THR A 117 3.82 -1.21 18.62
N GLY A 118 3.77 -0.23 17.72
CA GLY A 118 4.86 0.22 16.85
C GLY A 118 6.17 0.50 17.58
N LEU A 119 6.87 -0.58 17.97
CA LEU A 119 8.11 -0.55 18.74
C LEU A 119 9.34 -0.19 17.91
N ASP A 120 9.23 -0.24 16.57
CA ASP A 120 10.35 0.06 15.69
C ASP A 120 9.84 0.65 14.36
N ARG A 121 10.16 1.90 14.11
CA ARG A 121 9.74 2.64 12.89
C ARG A 121 10.21 2.00 11.57
N LEU A 122 11.01 0.94 11.65
CA LEU A 122 11.58 0.23 10.50
C LEU A 122 10.95 -1.15 10.25
N LEU A 123 9.98 -1.58 11.06
CA LEU A 123 9.32 -2.89 10.89
C LEU A 123 7.89 -2.65 10.37
N LEU A 124 7.48 -3.34 9.33
CA LEU A 124 6.09 -3.37 8.89
C LEU A 124 5.24 -4.13 9.93
N GLY A 125 4.07 -3.60 10.27
CA GLY A 125 3.15 -4.24 11.21
C GLY A 125 2.70 -5.61 10.72
N SER A 126 2.61 -6.58 11.61
CA SER A 126 2.30 -7.98 11.25
C SER A 126 0.93 -8.16 10.58
N VAL A 127 -0.04 -7.29 10.87
CA VAL A 127 -1.34 -7.29 10.19
C VAL A 127 -1.19 -6.74 8.79
N THR A 128 -0.58 -5.56 8.65
CA THR A 128 -0.36 -4.88 7.36
C THR A 128 0.47 -5.74 6.42
N GLU A 129 1.58 -6.32 6.89
CA GLU A 129 2.39 -7.23 6.09
C GLU A 129 1.57 -8.37 5.49
N ARG A 130 0.71 -8.99 6.33
CA ARG A 130 -0.13 -10.10 5.87
C ARG A 130 -1.21 -9.65 4.92
N VAL A 131 -1.88 -8.51 5.18
CA VAL A 131 -2.91 -7.97 4.29
C VAL A 131 -2.30 -7.61 2.93
N VAL A 132 -1.20 -6.86 2.87
CA VAL A 132 -0.50 -6.54 1.61
C VAL A 132 -0.11 -7.80 0.83
N ARG A 133 0.30 -8.84 1.54
CA ARG A 133 0.73 -10.10 0.93
C ARG A 133 -0.40 -10.94 0.36
N THR A 134 -1.60 -10.86 0.93
CA THR A 134 -2.65 -11.86 0.69
C THR A 134 -4.00 -11.27 0.27
N SER A 135 -4.18 -9.95 0.31
CA SER A 135 -5.41 -9.29 -0.14
C SER A 135 -5.59 -9.42 -1.65
N ASP A 136 -6.80 -9.71 -2.08
CA ASP A 136 -7.18 -9.66 -3.49
C ASP A 136 -7.50 -8.22 -3.94
N ALA A 137 -7.91 -7.35 -3.01
CA ALA A 137 -8.03 -5.91 -3.27
C ALA A 137 -6.67 -5.21 -3.12
N PRO A 138 -6.39 -4.15 -3.91
CA PRO A 138 -5.25 -3.27 -3.70
C PRO A 138 -5.18 -2.73 -2.27
N VAL A 139 -3.96 -2.52 -1.78
CA VAL A 139 -3.74 -2.03 -0.41
C VAL A 139 -2.94 -0.74 -0.44
N LEU A 140 -3.56 0.36 0.01
CA LEU A 140 -2.90 1.63 0.27
C LEU A 140 -2.35 1.61 1.69
N THR A 141 -1.04 1.70 1.82
CA THR A 141 -0.37 1.77 3.13
C THR A 141 0.14 3.18 3.39
N THR A 142 -0.09 3.68 4.62
CA THR A 142 0.30 5.04 5.02
C THR A 142 1.06 5.01 6.34
N ARG A 143 1.93 6.01 6.53
CA ARG A 143 2.58 6.30 7.81
C ARG A 143 1.98 7.54 8.43
N HIS A 144 2.12 7.69 9.75
CA HIS A 144 1.63 8.88 10.46
C HIS A 144 2.26 10.19 9.94
N GLU A 145 3.52 10.14 9.51
CA GLU A 145 4.25 11.30 8.97
C GLU A 145 3.89 11.61 7.51
N SER A 146 3.11 10.75 6.85
CA SER A 146 2.58 11.08 5.54
C SER A 146 1.61 12.25 5.68
N ASP A 147 1.94 13.32 5.00
CA ASP A 147 1.33 14.65 5.06
C ASP A 147 -0.21 14.60 5.03
N ASP A 148 -0.88 15.53 5.68
CA ASP A 148 -2.34 15.78 5.61
C ASP A 148 -2.77 16.25 4.19
N ARG A 149 -2.15 15.70 3.14
CA ARG A 149 -2.41 16.08 1.76
C ARG A 149 -3.82 15.66 1.36
N SER A 150 -4.56 16.63 0.87
CA SER A 150 -5.88 16.41 0.29
C SER A 150 -5.85 16.10 -1.22
N SER A 151 -4.66 16.05 -1.83
CA SER A 151 -4.45 15.86 -3.27
C SER A 151 -3.21 15.04 -3.56
N TYR A 152 -3.19 14.39 -4.71
CA TYR A 152 -2.03 13.72 -5.28
C TYR A 152 -1.68 14.42 -6.61
N ASP A 153 -0.59 15.17 -6.64
CA ASP A 153 -0.17 15.93 -7.83
C ASP A 153 0.83 15.12 -8.67
N ARG A 154 1.60 14.23 -8.05
CA ARG A 154 2.63 13.40 -8.70
C ARG A 154 2.59 11.97 -8.19
N ILE A 155 2.33 11.04 -9.08
CA ILE A 155 2.19 9.61 -8.78
C ILE A 155 3.33 8.84 -9.42
N LEU A 156 4.14 8.15 -8.61
CA LEU A 156 5.24 7.33 -9.10
C LEU A 156 4.77 5.90 -9.39
N ILE A 157 5.12 5.40 -10.57
CA ILE A 157 5.00 3.99 -10.96
C ILE A 157 6.40 3.42 -11.16
N PRO A 158 7.00 2.79 -10.14
CA PRO A 158 8.18 1.99 -10.34
C PRO A 158 7.81 0.72 -11.10
N THR A 159 8.44 0.51 -12.26
CA THR A 159 8.12 -0.63 -13.11
C THR A 159 9.35 -1.40 -13.54
N ASP A 160 9.25 -2.71 -13.54
CA ASP A 160 10.21 -3.65 -14.14
C ASP A 160 9.62 -4.38 -15.36
N GLY A 161 8.40 -4.02 -15.77
CA GLY A 161 7.66 -4.65 -16.84
C GLY A 161 7.07 -6.02 -16.48
N SER A 162 7.00 -6.37 -15.20
CA SER A 162 6.30 -7.59 -14.74
C SER A 162 4.78 -7.41 -14.80
N GLU A 163 4.03 -8.52 -14.78
CA GLU A 163 2.58 -8.52 -14.82
C GLU A 163 1.97 -7.72 -13.65
N SER A 164 2.49 -7.87 -12.44
CA SER A 164 2.01 -7.13 -11.28
C SER A 164 2.37 -5.65 -11.33
N ALA A 165 3.52 -5.27 -11.93
CA ALA A 165 3.84 -3.86 -12.18
C ALA A 165 2.87 -3.27 -13.20
N THR A 166 2.45 -4.03 -14.21
CA THR A 166 1.45 -3.62 -15.20
C THR A 166 0.08 -3.41 -14.55
N ALA A 167 -0.35 -4.30 -13.65
CA ALA A 167 -1.61 -4.13 -12.91
C ALA A 167 -1.64 -2.82 -12.09
N ALA A 168 -0.49 -2.38 -11.55
CA ALA A 168 -0.39 -1.12 -10.81
C ALA A 168 -0.58 0.13 -11.68
N ILE A 169 -0.36 0.05 -13.00
CA ILE A 169 -0.51 1.17 -13.94
C ILE A 169 -1.96 1.65 -13.99
N ASP A 170 -2.92 0.74 -14.14
CA ASP A 170 -4.33 1.07 -14.23
C ASP A 170 -4.84 1.82 -13.00
N HIS A 171 -4.39 1.40 -11.82
CA HIS A 171 -4.76 2.05 -10.56
C HIS A 171 -4.14 3.45 -10.44
N ALA A 172 -2.86 3.59 -10.80
CA ALA A 172 -2.17 4.89 -10.77
C ALA A 172 -2.82 5.89 -11.72
N ILE A 173 -3.10 5.48 -12.97
CA ILE A 173 -3.73 6.33 -13.97
C ILE A 173 -5.15 6.72 -13.54
N ALA A 174 -5.94 5.79 -13.00
CA ALA A 174 -7.27 6.10 -12.52
C ALA A 174 -7.26 7.14 -11.37
N ILE A 175 -6.25 7.09 -10.50
CA ILE A 175 -6.06 8.12 -9.47
C ILE A 175 -5.61 9.42 -10.13
N ALA A 176 -4.65 9.38 -11.06
CA ALA A 176 -4.16 10.56 -11.78
C ALA A 176 -5.28 11.32 -12.51
N GLU A 177 -6.19 10.61 -13.18
CA GLU A 177 -7.37 11.21 -13.84
C GLU A 177 -8.28 11.98 -12.86
N ARG A 178 -8.40 11.51 -11.61
CA ARG A 178 -9.28 12.13 -10.60
C ARG A 178 -8.66 13.37 -9.96
N PHE A 179 -7.33 13.40 -9.86
CA PHE A 179 -6.60 14.46 -9.19
C PHE A 179 -5.89 15.41 -10.16
N ASP A 180 -5.99 15.19 -11.49
CA ASP A 180 -5.23 15.92 -12.52
C ASP A 180 -3.72 15.81 -12.27
N ALA A 181 -3.27 14.62 -11.84
CA ALA A 181 -1.90 14.37 -11.46
C ALA A 181 -1.02 13.99 -12.64
N THR A 182 0.29 14.26 -12.50
CA THR A 182 1.30 13.75 -13.41
C THR A 182 1.79 12.38 -12.95
N VAL A 183 1.81 11.42 -13.85
CA VAL A 183 2.40 10.10 -13.63
C VAL A 183 3.91 10.17 -13.89
N HIS A 184 4.71 9.62 -12.99
CA HIS A 184 6.13 9.41 -13.14
C HIS A 184 6.41 7.92 -13.33
N ALA A 185 6.82 7.51 -14.51
CA ALA A 185 7.23 6.14 -14.82
C ALA A 185 8.74 6.00 -14.56
N LEU A 186 9.12 5.15 -13.62
CA LEU A 186 10.51 4.93 -13.25
C LEU A 186 10.90 3.48 -13.44
N SER A 187 11.93 3.21 -14.25
CA SER A 187 12.59 1.91 -14.29
C SER A 187 14.04 2.00 -13.82
N VAL A 188 14.52 0.96 -13.17
CA VAL A 188 15.85 0.96 -12.56
C VAL A 188 16.69 -0.16 -13.14
N VAL A 189 17.80 0.21 -13.80
CA VAL A 189 18.81 -0.74 -14.25
C VAL A 189 19.61 -1.20 -13.02
N ASP A 190 19.33 -2.41 -12.53
CA ASP A 190 20.05 -2.98 -11.39
C ASP A 190 21.36 -3.61 -11.84
N ALA A 191 22.43 -2.82 -11.80
CA ALA A 191 23.77 -3.28 -12.12
C ALA A 191 24.31 -4.36 -11.16
N SER A 192 23.69 -4.54 -9.97
CA SER A 192 24.09 -5.61 -9.05
C SER A 192 23.64 -6.99 -9.55
N ALA A 193 22.55 -7.05 -10.31
CA ALA A 193 22.13 -8.25 -11.02
C ALA A 193 23.17 -8.66 -12.10
N ALA A 194 23.83 -7.67 -12.72
CA ALA A 194 24.92 -7.91 -13.66
C ALA A 194 26.24 -8.28 -12.95
N ALA A 195 26.48 -7.80 -11.73
CA ALA A 195 27.68 -8.11 -10.96
C ALA A 195 27.78 -9.59 -10.56
N GLY A 196 26.66 -10.30 -10.40
CA GLY A 196 26.63 -11.77 -10.25
C GLY A 196 27.10 -12.52 -11.51
N ALA A 197 27.11 -11.84 -12.65
CA ALA A 197 27.61 -12.36 -13.92
C ALA A 197 29.10 -12.04 -14.17
N TYR A 198 29.81 -11.48 -13.19
CA TYR A 198 31.24 -11.14 -13.32
C TYR A 198 32.15 -12.31 -13.71
N ASP A 199 31.70 -13.56 -13.51
CA ASP A 199 32.37 -14.76 -14.01
C ASP A 199 32.07 -15.06 -15.50
N ALA A 200 31.21 -14.26 -16.16
CA ALA A 200 30.75 -14.52 -17.52
C ALA A 200 31.67 -13.97 -18.64
N GLY A 201 32.76 -13.26 -18.30
CA GLY A 201 33.72 -12.80 -19.31
C GLY A 201 33.22 -11.66 -20.22
N PRO A 202 33.57 -11.67 -21.52
CA PRO A 202 33.33 -10.52 -22.45
C PRO A 202 31.86 -10.18 -22.76
N GLY A 203 30.85 -10.84 -22.16
CA GLY A 203 29.42 -10.60 -22.38
C GLY A 203 28.77 -9.54 -21.46
N LEU A 204 29.53 -8.86 -20.61
CA LEU A 204 28.97 -7.85 -19.69
C LEU A 204 28.28 -6.65 -20.37
N PRO A 205 28.84 -6.06 -21.46
CA PRO A 205 28.15 -5.00 -22.18
C PRO A 205 26.79 -5.43 -22.74
N ASP A 206 26.72 -6.58 -23.38
CA ASP A 206 25.49 -7.12 -23.95
C ASP A 206 24.39 -7.38 -22.89
N ILE A 207 24.81 -7.76 -21.67
CA ILE A 207 23.87 -7.93 -20.53
C ILE A 207 23.32 -6.58 -20.07
N LEU A 208 24.18 -5.56 -19.96
CA LEU A 208 23.75 -4.21 -19.56
C LEU A 208 22.81 -3.60 -20.61
N ASP A 209 23.15 -3.71 -21.88
CA ASP A 209 22.30 -3.25 -22.98
C ASP A 209 20.93 -3.94 -22.95
N SER A 210 20.89 -5.26 -22.71
CA SER A 210 19.64 -6.01 -22.59
C SER A 210 18.80 -5.59 -21.38
N LEU A 211 19.44 -5.24 -20.25
CA LEU A 211 18.73 -4.72 -19.08
C LEU A 211 18.16 -3.33 -19.35
N GLU A 212 18.91 -2.46 -20.01
CA GLU A 212 18.50 -1.12 -20.38
C GLU A 212 17.31 -1.15 -21.36
N GLU A 213 17.39 -1.97 -22.42
CA GLU A 213 16.26 -2.22 -23.34
C GLU A 213 15.02 -2.76 -22.59
N GLY A 214 15.23 -3.57 -21.55
CA GLY A 214 14.14 -4.06 -20.70
C GLY A 214 13.47 -2.93 -19.91
N CYS A 215 14.25 -1.99 -19.40
CA CYS A 215 13.76 -0.79 -18.72
C CYS A 215 13.03 0.15 -19.68
N GLU A 216 13.58 0.38 -20.88
CA GLU A 216 12.93 1.19 -21.93
C GLU A 216 11.53 0.65 -22.28
N ARG A 217 11.43 -0.66 -22.49
CA ARG A 217 10.11 -1.29 -22.76
C ARG A 217 9.14 -1.14 -21.58
N ALA A 218 9.64 -1.22 -20.34
CA ALA A 218 8.81 -1.10 -19.16
C ALA A 218 8.24 0.32 -19.00
N VAL A 219 9.05 1.37 -19.18
CA VAL A 219 8.55 2.76 -19.11
C VAL A 219 7.67 3.10 -20.32
N ALA A 220 8.01 2.65 -21.51
CA ALA A 220 7.20 2.86 -22.72
C ALA A 220 5.78 2.26 -22.60
N ALA A 221 5.64 1.16 -21.86
CA ALA A 221 4.31 0.59 -21.57
C ALA A 221 3.46 1.53 -20.70
N VAL A 222 4.08 2.18 -19.70
CA VAL A 222 3.38 3.18 -18.86
C VAL A 222 3.03 4.42 -19.68
N GLU A 223 3.97 4.93 -20.49
CA GLU A 223 3.73 6.07 -21.36
C GLU A 223 2.55 5.83 -22.30
N GLY A 224 2.53 4.66 -22.96
CA GLY A 224 1.44 4.29 -23.86
C GLY A 224 0.08 4.25 -23.17
N GLU A 225 -0.02 3.73 -21.96
CA GLU A 225 -1.28 3.71 -21.20
C GLU A 225 -1.69 5.13 -20.73
N CYS A 226 -0.74 5.99 -20.34
CA CYS A 226 -1.02 7.36 -19.99
C CYS A 226 -1.50 8.16 -21.23
N GLU A 227 -0.86 7.99 -22.38
CA GLU A 227 -1.25 8.64 -23.64
C GLU A 227 -2.66 8.22 -24.07
N ASN A 228 -3.01 6.94 -23.94
CA ASN A 228 -4.35 6.41 -24.26
C ASN A 228 -5.46 7.05 -23.42
N ARG A 229 -5.13 7.55 -22.22
CA ARG A 229 -6.08 8.11 -21.24
C ARG A 229 -5.91 9.62 -21.03
N ASP A 230 -5.08 10.29 -21.85
CA ASP A 230 -4.80 11.74 -21.80
C ASP A 230 -4.27 12.20 -20.42
N VAL A 231 -3.41 11.37 -19.81
CA VAL A 231 -2.73 11.65 -18.53
C VAL A 231 -1.29 12.08 -18.80
N ASN A 232 -0.86 13.17 -18.15
CA ASN A 232 0.52 13.63 -18.24
C ASN A 232 1.49 12.60 -17.69
N VAL A 233 2.58 12.33 -18.41
CA VAL A 233 3.60 11.36 -17.99
C VAL A 233 5.01 11.90 -18.13
N VAL A 234 5.87 11.57 -17.17
CA VAL A 234 7.33 11.76 -17.19
C VAL A 234 7.94 10.37 -17.05
N ALA A 235 8.84 10.00 -17.97
CA ALA A 235 9.49 8.70 -17.97
C ALA A 235 10.99 8.84 -17.72
N ASP A 236 11.49 8.08 -16.76
CA ASP A 236 12.89 8.08 -16.36
C ASP A 236 13.45 6.66 -16.21
N ILE A 237 14.70 6.51 -16.64
CA ILE A 237 15.48 5.29 -16.41
C ILE A 237 16.74 5.68 -15.64
N VAL A 238 16.94 5.04 -14.48
CA VAL A 238 18.10 5.31 -13.62
C VAL A 238 18.87 4.04 -13.34
N GLN A 239 20.16 4.18 -13.02
CA GLN A 239 20.98 3.05 -12.59
C GLN A 239 21.11 3.01 -11.08
N GLY A 240 21.02 1.82 -10.49
CA GLY A 240 21.23 1.65 -9.06
C GLY A 240 20.49 0.48 -8.43
N THR A 241 20.41 0.50 -7.11
CA THR A 241 19.62 -0.46 -6.35
C THR A 241 18.16 -0.01 -6.33
N PRO A 242 17.18 -0.79 -6.83
CA PRO A 242 15.82 -0.34 -7.07
C PRO A 242 15.17 0.43 -5.91
N TYR A 243 15.13 -0.12 -4.70
CA TYR A 243 14.48 0.56 -3.56
C TYR A 243 15.14 1.89 -3.17
N ARG A 244 16.47 2.03 -3.38
CA ARG A 244 17.20 3.29 -3.12
C ARG A 244 16.92 4.32 -4.20
N ALA A 245 16.90 3.89 -5.44
CA ALA A 245 16.58 4.73 -6.59
C ALA A 245 15.14 5.28 -6.46
N ILE A 246 14.16 4.42 -6.13
CA ILE A 246 12.78 4.82 -5.87
C ILE A 246 12.73 5.89 -4.77
N ARG A 247 13.36 5.65 -3.62
CA ARG A 247 13.37 6.61 -2.51
C ARG A 247 13.98 7.95 -2.92
N THR A 248 15.15 7.92 -3.56
CA THR A 248 15.82 9.15 -4.02
C THR A 248 14.96 9.91 -5.02
N TYR A 249 14.26 9.21 -5.90
CA TYR A 249 13.37 9.79 -6.88
C TYR A 249 12.16 10.46 -6.21
N VAL A 250 11.55 9.80 -5.23
CA VAL A 250 10.45 10.36 -4.42
C VAL A 250 10.85 11.69 -3.80
N ASP A 251 12.03 11.74 -3.16
CA ASP A 251 12.53 12.94 -2.50
C ASP A 251 12.83 14.07 -3.50
N ASN A 252 13.44 13.75 -4.66
CA ASN A 252 13.87 14.75 -5.64
C ASN A 252 12.71 15.33 -6.45
N GLU A 253 11.77 14.49 -6.86
CA GLU A 253 10.66 14.89 -7.73
C GLU A 253 9.41 15.29 -6.93
N GLY A 254 9.44 15.18 -5.61
CA GLY A 254 8.31 15.53 -4.73
C GLY A 254 7.08 14.68 -5.03
N ILE A 255 7.27 13.38 -5.10
CA ILE A 255 6.20 12.41 -5.34
C ILE A 255 5.24 12.39 -4.13
N ASP A 256 3.95 12.23 -4.40
CA ASP A 256 2.88 12.22 -3.39
C ASP A 256 2.31 10.84 -3.13
N LEU A 257 2.41 9.94 -4.10
CA LEU A 257 1.89 8.57 -4.04
C LEU A 257 2.79 7.64 -4.86
N ILE A 258 3.05 6.45 -4.37
CA ILE A 258 3.69 5.37 -5.13
C ILE A 258 2.63 4.33 -5.45
N SER A 259 2.51 3.89 -6.71
CA SER A 259 1.71 2.73 -7.11
C SER A 259 2.63 1.66 -7.68
N MET A 260 2.64 0.48 -7.08
CA MET A 260 3.57 -0.58 -7.48
C MET A 260 3.00 -1.97 -7.29
N GLY A 261 3.50 -2.91 -8.09
CA GLY A 261 3.16 -4.32 -7.94
C GLY A 261 3.71 -4.94 -6.67
N THR A 262 3.02 -5.94 -6.14
CA THR A 262 3.50 -6.71 -4.98
C THR A 262 4.68 -7.62 -5.30
N HIS A 263 4.88 -7.99 -6.59
CA HIS A 263 5.93 -8.89 -7.07
C HIS A 263 6.65 -8.26 -8.26
N GLY A 264 7.86 -8.76 -8.57
CA GLY A 264 8.61 -8.42 -9.77
C GLY A 264 8.84 -9.66 -10.65
N ARG A 265 9.75 -9.55 -11.63
CA ARG A 265 10.08 -10.60 -12.62
C ARG A 265 10.43 -11.98 -12.04
N THR A 266 10.91 -12.04 -10.79
CA THR A 266 11.31 -13.29 -10.14
C THR A 266 10.18 -14.00 -9.41
N GLY A 267 8.94 -13.58 -9.56
CA GLY A 267 7.68 -13.99 -8.91
C GLY A 267 7.62 -15.43 -8.41
N LEU A 268 8.35 -15.72 -7.32
CA LEU A 268 8.61 -17.08 -6.83
C LEU A 268 7.52 -17.57 -5.92
N GLU A 269 6.44 -17.15 -5.71
CA GLU A 269 5.29 -17.70 -4.97
C GLU A 269 4.23 -16.62 -4.73
N ARG A 270 2.98 -16.96 -4.99
CA ARG A 270 1.79 -16.12 -4.81
C ARG A 270 1.62 -15.51 -3.39
N TYR A 271 2.50 -15.82 -2.46
CA TYR A 271 2.38 -15.45 -1.04
C TYR A 271 3.59 -14.70 -0.46
N LEU A 272 4.54 -14.26 -1.31
CA LEU A 272 5.69 -13.49 -0.85
C LEU A 272 5.63 -12.08 -1.45
N ILE A 273 5.78 -11.05 -0.64
CA ILE A 273 6.00 -9.69 -1.12
C ILE A 273 7.41 -9.60 -1.72
N GLY A 274 7.55 -8.96 -2.88
CA GLY A 274 8.85 -8.68 -3.48
C GLY A 274 9.72 -7.81 -2.58
N SER A 275 11.02 -8.08 -2.55
CA SER A 275 11.95 -7.39 -1.66
C SER A 275 12.01 -5.87 -1.88
N VAL A 276 11.77 -5.39 -3.11
CA VAL A 276 11.69 -3.96 -3.42
C VAL A 276 10.42 -3.38 -2.83
N THR A 277 9.27 -4.01 -3.06
CA THR A 277 7.96 -3.57 -2.55
C THR A 277 7.94 -3.57 -1.03
N GLU A 278 8.38 -4.64 -0.38
CA GLU A 278 8.47 -4.72 1.08
C GLU A 278 9.30 -3.56 1.66
N ARG A 279 10.47 -3.30 1.08
CA ARG A 279 11.33 -2.21 1.53
C ARG A 279 10.70 -0.84 1.26
N THR A 280 10.07 -0.64 0.11
CA THR A 280 9.40 0.62 -0.23
C THR A 280 8.26 0.89 0.75
N VAL A 281 7.34 -0.05 0.96
CA VAL A 281 6.24 0.07 1.94
C VAL A 281 6.78 0.37 3.34
N ARG A 282 7.85 -0.29 3.73
CA ARG A 282 8.45 -0.13 5.06
C ARG A 282 9.14 1.20 5.28
N THR A 283 9.69 1.83 4.24
CA THR A 283 10.57 3.00 4.37
C THR A 283 10.05 4.27 3.72
N SER A 284 8.97 4.19 2.93
CA SER A 284 8.38 5.35 2.27
C SER A 284 7.78 6.33 3.28
N GLU A 285 7.97 7.62 3.03
CA GLU A 285 7.34 8.72 3.75
C GLU A 285 6.03 9.17 3.08
N VAL A 286 5.79 8.69 1.85
CA VAL A 286 4.53 8.92 1.11
C VAL A 286 3.73 7.62 1.06
N PRO A 287 2.39 7.70 0.86
CA PRO A 287 1.54 6.53 0.70
C PRO A 287 2.02 5.59 -0.40
N VAL A 288 1.87 4.29 -0.18
CA VAL A 288 2.21 3.26 -1.17
C VAL A 288 0.99 2.39 -1.45
N LEU A 289 0.51 2.46 -2.68
CA LEU A 289 -0.52 1.57 -3.21
C LEU A 289 0.17 0.33 -3.77
N THR A 290 -0.15 -0.81 -3.20
CA THR A 290 0.34 -2.10 -3.68
C THR A 290 -0.76 -2.86 -4.40
N VAL A 291 -0.45 -3.34 -5.61
CA VAL A 291 -1.38 -4.06 -6.49
C VAL A 291 -0.81 -5.46 -6.76
N ARG A 292 -1.69 -6.45 -6.81
CA ARG A 292 -1.31 -7.85 -6.97
C ARG A 292 -1.53 -8.37 -8.37
#